data_8d49e1c22c7b5eeccfd47c0b495f3489
#
_entry.id   8d49e1c22c7b5eeccfd47c0b495f3489
#
_cell.length_a   1.000
_cell.length_b   1.000
_cell.length_c   1.000
_cell.angle_alpha   90.00
_cell.angle_beta   90.00
_cell.angle_gamma   90.00
#
_symmetry.space_group_name_H-M   'P 1'
#
loop_
_entity.id
_entity.type
_entity.pdbx_description
1 polymer ?
#
loop_
_entity_poly.entity_id
_entity_poly.type
_entity_poly.pdbx_seq_one_letter_code
_entity_poly.pdbx_strand_id
1 'polypeptide(L)'
;MPTFTMANASAMATGHYLGDTGVFSNTIYVAFPVPAAAGNVTPFLENDAVLGALDDHFGGDYLNETTLLKAANDKGFSTAAVGKLGPALLWDHTDRGAMRTTIIDDSTGSPNGIPLPADIVEAMTETGLPLVSPSRGPNGQAGTFTVPGTQSANIQQQSYFADVVTKVLLPMFKKRGKPFFLVFWSRDPDGTQHTQGDSLNQLKPGINGPTSLAAIKNADDILGKIQTALSELGMAASTNLFVTADHGFSTISTESETSPAARVSYKDVLPGHLPPGFLALDLGHALGLPVFDPDDKNSRISSGSHSVRGNGLIGENPARPDVVVAANGGSDLIYLPSMDPNLAKRIVRILLEQDYVSGVFVNDGLDRIPGTLPLSAINLKGRSLTPVPTLAVNFRTFDSGCGKPSNCGVVVADTFYQQGQGQHGSFGRADTFNFMAAVGPDFKHGFVDPAPVSNADVGQTLGEILGLRIKPRGRLVGRVIREAMPGGTTPRFAARTLVSEPGHNGLATILNYQILGDTKYFDAAGFSGRTLGLTTPPGR
;
A
#
# COMPACT_ATOMS: atom_id res chain seq x y z
N MET A 1 10.36 1.67 0.34
CA MET A 1 9.68 1.30 1.54
C MET A 1 8.43 1.98 1.63
N PRO A 2 7.52 2.47 1.82
CA PRO A 2 6.28 2.04 2.53
C PRO A 2 5.63 0.82 1.85
N THR A 3 4.96 0.01 2.65
CA THR A 3 4.33 -1.26 2.26
C THR A 3 2.81 -1.11 2.22
N PHE A 4 2.34 -0.24 1.31
CA PHE A 4 0.92 0.10 1.13
C PHE A 4 0.45 -0.16 -0.29
N THR A 5 -0.85 -0.49 -0.42
CA THR A 5 -1.48 -0.87 -1.68
C THR A 5 -1.27 0.17 -2.78
N MET A 6 -1.73 1.41 -2.58
CA MET A 6 -1.65 2.45 -3.62
C MET A 6 -0.20 2.83 -3.94
N ALA A 7 0.66 2.87 -2.92
CA ALA A 7 2.09 3.12 -3.08
C ALA A 7 2.73 2.07 -4.00
N ASN A 8 2.53 0.78 -3.71
CA ASN A 8 3.11 -0.30 -4.51
C ASN A 8 2.40 -0.48 -5.85
N ALA A 9 1.09 -0.21 -5.94
CA ALA A 9 0.39 -0.15 -7.23
C ALA A 9 1.04 0.90 -8.15
N SER A 10 1.35 2.10 -7.63
CA SER A 10 2.03 3.14 -8.40
C SER A 10 3.44 2.69 -8.86
N ALA A 11 4.17 1.98 -7.99
CA ALA A 11 5.49 1.47 -8.33
C ALA A 11 5.42 0.39 -9.43
N MET A 12 4.48 -0.55 -9.35
CA MET A 12 4.27 -1.57 -10.39
C MET A 12 3.79 -0.97 -11.70
N ALA A 13 2.83 -0.06 -11.64
CA ALA A 13 2.22 0.54 -12.82
C ALA A 13 3.17 1.43 -13.63
N THR A 14 4.16 2.06 -12.99
CA THR A 14 5.07 3.01 -13.64
C THR A 14 6.51 2.50 -13.74
N GLY A 15 6.90 1.54 -12.91
CA GLY A 15 8.29 1.12 -12.75
C GLY A 15 9.16 2.13 -11.98
N HIS A 16 8.54 3.06 -11.23
CA HIS A 16 9.21 4.08 -10.44
C HIS A 16 8.97 3.90 -8.95
N TYR A 17 9.92 4.30 -8.11
CA TYR A 17 9.73 4.37 -6.66
C TYR A 17 8.95 5.64 -6.27
N LEU A 18 8.42 5.63 -5.07
CA LEU A 18 7.40 6.55 -4.56
C LEU A 18 7.80 8.03 -4.54
N GLY A 19 9.09 8.32 -4.41
CA GLY A 19 9.59 9.69 -4.51
C GLY A 19 9.36 10.34 -5.88
N ASP A 20 9.20 9.54 -6.94
CA ASP A 20 8.84 10.05 -8.26
C ASP A 20 7.31 10.08 -8.45
N THR A 21 6.58 9.05 -8.06
CA THR A 21 5.13 8.97 -8.27
C THR A 21 4.32 9.81 -7.29
N GLY A 22 4.87 10.16 -6.12
CA GLY A 22 4.17 10.93 -5.11
C GLY A 22 3.07 10.20 -4.35
N VAL A 23 2.89 8.89 -4.60
CA VAL A 23 1.97 8.04 -3.84
C VAL A 23 2.72 7.43 -2.67
N PHE A 24 2.94 8.24 -1.63
CA PHE A 24 3.77 7.84 -0.50
C PHE A 24 3.11 6.79 0.40
N SER A 25 1.76 6.67 0.34
CA SER A 25 0.96 5.74 1.12
C SER A 25 -0.46 5.64 0.58
N ASN A 26 -1.36 4.93 1.29
CA ASN A 26 -2.80 4.89 0.96
C ASN A 26 -3.52 6.20 1.33
N THR A 27 -3.04 6.91 2.34
CA THR A 27 -3.49 8.26 2.72
C THR A 27 -2.31 9.22 2.65
N ILE A 28 -2.46 10.35 1.96
CA ILE A 28 -1.42 11.37 1.83
C ILE A 28 -2.03 12.76 2.05
N TYR A 29 -1.22 13.72 2.50
CA TYR A 29 -1.61 15.12 2.49
C TYR A 29 -1.40 15.71 1.10
N VAL A 30 -2.42 16.42 0.58
CA VAL A 30 -2.38 16.96 -0.79
C VAL A 30 -2.38 18.49 -0.85
N ALA A 31 -2.43 19.17 0.30
CA ALA A 31 -2.41 20.63 0.46
C ALA A 31 -3.59 21.38 -0.15
N PHE A 32 -4.63 20.71 -0.59
CA PHE A 32 -5.89 21.30 -1.06
C PHE A 32 -7.08 20.44 -0.65
N PRO A 33 -8.27 21.02 -0.45
CA PRO A 33 -9.49 20.27 -0.17
C PRO A 33 -9.90 19.43 -1.39
N VAL A 34 -10.04 18.10 -1.21
CA VAL A 34 -10.45 17.17 -2.27
C VAL A 34 -11.97 17.03 -2.25
N PRO A 35 -12.71 17.53 -3.29
CA PRO A 35 -14.17 17.49 -3.29
C PRO A 35 -14.74 16.07 -3.15
N ALA A 36 -14.14 15.10 -3.84
CA ALA A 36 -14.52 13.68 -3.80
C ALA A 36 -14.32 13.03 -2.41
N ALA A 37 -13.51 13.65 -1.54
CA ALA A 37 -13.30 13.27 -0.15
C ALA A 37 -13.96 14.26 0.83
N ALA A 38 -15.08 14.85 0.47
CA ALA A 38 -15.81 15.84 1.28
C ALA A 38 -14.98 17.04 1.76
N GLY A 39 -13.97 17.44 0.98
CA GLY A 39 -13.06 18.53 1.31
C GLY A 39 -11.87 18.14 2.21
N ASN A 40 -11.70 16.85 2.48
CA ASN A 40 -10.55 16.36 3.24
C ASN A 40 -9.23 16.66 2.51
N VAL A 41 -8.23 17.15 3.23
CA VAL A 41 -6.87 17.41 2.74
C VAL A 41 -5.93 16.21 2.87
N THR A 42 -6.39 15.15 3.56
CA THR A 42 -5.72 13.85 3.68
C THR A 42 -6.60 12.73 3.14
N PRO A 43 -6.90 12.74 1.81
CA PRO A 43 -7.80 11.77 1.21
C PRO A 43 -7.22 10.36 1.21
N PHE A 44 -8.12 9.36 1.33
CA PHE A 44 -7.79 7.96 1.10
C PHE A 44 -7.81 7.66 -0.40
N LEU A 45 -6.71 7.13 -0.92
CA LEU A 45 -6.48 7.01 -2.37
C LEU A 45 -7.15 5.79 -3.02
N GLU A 46 -7.61 4.80 -2.26
CA GLU A 46 -8.39 3.69 -2.82
C GLU A 46 -9.83 4.13 -3.14
N ASN A 47 -9.96 5.15 -4.00
CA ASN A 47 -11.22 5.72 -4.43
C ASN A 47 -11.05 6.40 -5.79
N ASP A 48 -11.75 5.93 -6.80
CA ASP A 48 -11.62 6.40 -8.18
C ASP A 48 -11.94 7.89 -8.35
N ALA A 49 -12.95 8.37 -7.64
CA ALA A 49 -13.30 9.79 -7.67
C ALA A 49 -12.23 10.68 -7.03
N VAL A 50 -11.53 10.16 -6.00
CA VAL A 50 -10.36 10.85 -5.40
C VAL A 50 -9.21 10.88 -6.38
N LEU A 51 -8.88 9.75 -7.03
CA LEU A 51 -7.81 9.70 -8.05
C LEU A 51 -8.10 10.69 -9.18
N GLY A 52 -9.36 10.74 -9.64
CA GLY A 52 -9.79 11.72 -10.63
C GLY A 52 -9.62 13.16 -10.19
N ALA A 53 -9.97 13.50 -8.95
CA ALA A 53 -9.80 14.85 -8.42
C ALA A 53 -8.32 15.25 -8.29
N LEU A 54 -7.44 14.28 -7.98
CA LEU A 54 -5.99 14.51 -7.98
C LEU A 54 -5.46 14.78 -9.40
N ASP A 55 -5.86 13.97 -10.38
CA ASP A 55 -5.48 14.21 -11.78
C ASP A 55 -5.90 15.59 -12.26
N ASP A 56 -7.16 15.98 -12.00
CA ASP A 56 -7.69 17.28 -12.39
C ASP A 56 -6.90 18.43 -11.75
N HIS A 57 -6.48 18.27 -10.48
CA HIS A 57 -5.68 19.27 -9.78
C HIS A 57 -4.24 19.37 -10.32
N PHE A 58 -3.62 18.23 -10.62
CA PHE A 58 -2.22 18.14 -11.07
C PHE A 58 -2.07 18.09 -12.60
N GLY A 59 -2.99 18.70 -13.36
CA GLY A 59 -2.87 18.86 -14.80
C GLY A 59 -3.09 17.60 -15.63
N GLY A 60 -3.84 16.64 -15.09
CA GLY A 60 -4.27 15.42 -15.76
C GLY A 60 -3.42 14.17 -15.47
N ASP A 61 -2.38 14.28 -14.64
CA ASP A 61 -1.48 13.17 -14.33
C ASP A 61 -0.75 13.41 -13.00
N TYR A 62 -1.40 13.07 -11.88
CA TYR A 62 -0.83 13.29 -10.55
C TYR A 62 0.38 12.39 -10.24
N LEU A 63 0.50 11.24 -10.91
CA LEU A 63 1.66 10.35 -10.76
C LEU A 63 2.93 10.92 -11.38
N ASN A 64 2.79 11.87 -12.30
CA ASN A 64 3.90 12.46 -13.05
C ASN A 64 4.76 11.43 -13.83
N GLU A 65 4.25 10.21 -14.03
CA GLU A 65 4.91 9.13 -14.77
C GLU A 65 3.87 8.35 -15.59
N THR A 66 4.24 7.95 -16.80
CA THR A 66 3.34 7.19 -17.67
C THR A 66 3.18 5.76 -17.16
N THR A 67 1.93 5.32 -16.98
CA THR A 67 1.64 3.95 -16.58
C THR A 67 1.80 2.96 -17.74
N LEU A 68 2.13 1.72 -17.41
CA LEU A 68 2.34 0.65 -18.40
C LEU A 68 1.07 0.34 -19.18
N LEU A 69 -0.10 0.32 -18.53
CA LEU A 69 -1.35 -0.01 -19.19
C LEU A 69 -1.72 1.06 -20.22
N LYS A 70 -1.53 2.34 -19.85
CA LYS A 70 -1.66 3.46 -20.79
C LYS A 70 -0.69 3.32 -21.97
N ALA A 71 0.58 3.05 -21.72
CA ALA A 71 1.58 2.90 -22.77
C ALA A 71 1.29 1.70 -23.69
N ALA A 72 0.79 0.58 -23.15
CA ALA A 72 0.38 -0.58 -23.91
C ALA A 72 -0.83 -0.26 -24.80
N ASN A 73 -1.82 0.47 -24.26
CA ASN A 73 -2.98 0.93 -25.04
C ASN A 73 -2.56 1.87 -26.16
N ASP A 74 -1.72 2.87 -25.88
CA ASP A 74 -1.18 3.79 -26.89
C ASP A 74 -0.40 3.04 -28.01
N LYS A 75 0.15 1.87 -27.71
CA LYS A 75 0.80 0.96 -28.67
C LYS A 75 -0.19 0.06 -29.43
N GLY A 76 -1.47 0.11 -29.11
CA GLY A 76 -2.55 -0.62 -29.78
C GLY A 76 -2.87 -1.99 -29.18
N PHE A 77 -2.44 -2.28 -27.95
CA PHE A 77 -2.80 -3.48 -27.21
C PHE A 77 -4.26 -3.42 -26.75
N SER A 78 -4.86 -4.58 -26.53
CA SER A 78 -6.08 -4.68 -25.73
C SER A 78 -5.72 -4.57 -24.25
N THR A 79 -6.33 -3.64 -23.51
CA THR A 79 -5.97 -3.36 -22.12
C THR A 79 -7.15 -3.47 -21.18
N ALA A 80 -6.94 -4.05 -20.01
CA ALA A 80 -7.93 -4.10 -18.94
C ALA A 80 -7.27 -4.14 -17.55
N ALA A 81 -7.93 -3.56 -16.56
CA ALA A 81 -7.63 -3.79 -15.15
C ALA A 81 -8.92 -4.16 -14.40
N VAL A 82 -8.85 -5.23 -13.60
CA VAL A 82 -10.01 -5.83 -12.93
C VAL A 82 -9.67 -6.10 -11.47
N GLY A 83 -10.57 -5.79 -10.54
CA GLY A 83 -10.48 -6.18 -9.14
C GLY A 83 -10.66 -5.06 -8.13
N LYS A 84 -9.70 -4.87 -7.22
CA LYS A 84 -9.80 -3.92 -6.09
C LYS A 84 -9.90 -2.47 -6.57
N LEU A 85 -10.89 -1.73 -6.06
CA LEU A 85 -11.08 -0.29 -6.24
C LEU A 85 -9.80 0.49 -5.87
N GLY A 86 -9.48 1.50 -6.65
CA GLY A 86 -8.28 2.31 -6.54
C GLY A 86 -7.11 1.71 -7.32
N PRO A 87 -6.49 0.60 -6.88
CA PRO A 87 -5.38 0.00 -7.64
C PRO A 87 -5.75 -0.37 -9.08
N ALA A 88 -6.97 -0.86 -9.35
CA ALA A 88 -7.38 -1.20 -10.71
C ALA A 88 -7.36 0.03 -11.63
N LEU A 89 -7.97 1.13 -11.21
CA LEU A 89 -7.96 2.38 -11.99
C LEU A 89 -6.55 2.97 -12.12
N LEU A 90 -5.71 2.87 -11.09
CA LEU A 90 -4.38 3.51 -11.08
C LEU A 90 -3.50 3.09 -12.25
N TRP A 91 -3.67 1.89 -12.78
CA TRP A 91 -2.92 1.41 -13.94
C TRP A 91 -3.20 2.20 -15.24
N ASP A 92 -4.37 2.88 -15.34
CA ASP A 92 -4.68 3.84 -16.41
C ASP A 92 -5.61 4.96 -15.89
N HIS A 93 -5.20 5.62 -14.80
CA HIS A 93 -5.99 6.62 -14.07
C HIS A 93 -6.33 7.86 -14.88
N THR A 94 -5.59 8.13 -15.95
CA THR A 94 -5.82 9.28 -16.83
C THR A 94 -6.97 9.06 -17.82
N ASP A 95 -7.46 7.82 -18.01
CA ASP A 95 -8.62 7.49 -18.84
C ASP A 95 -9.81 7.02 -18.00
N ARG A 96 -10.61 7.97 -17.54
CA ARG A 96 -11.83 7.74 -16.73
C ARG A 96 -13.11 7.63 -17.55
N GLY A 97 -13.01 7.70 -18.88
CA GLY A 97 -14.13 7.70 -19.82
C GLY A 97 -14.37 6.36 -20.51
N ALA A 98 -13.68 5.29 -20.13
CA ALA A 98 -13.72 3.97 -20.78
C ALA A 98 -13.38 3.98 -22.28
N MET A 99 -12.63 4.97 -22.73
CA MET A 99 -12.31 5.12 -24.17
C MET A 99 -11.14 4.23 -24.61
N ARG A 100 -10.33 3.74 -23.69
CA ARG A 100 -9.08 3.02 -23.98
C ARG A 100 -8.97 1.71 -23.21
N THR A 101 -8.90 1.78 -21.90
CA THR A 101 -8.72 0.61 -21.02
C THR A 101 -10.03 0.25 -20.37
N THR A 102 -10.36 -1.04 -20.35
CA THR A 102 -11.51 -1.55 -19.59
C THR A 102 -11.15 -1.61 -18.10
N ILE A 103 -11.83 -0.83 -17.27
CA ILE A 103 -11.69 -0.86 -15.81
C ILE A 103 -12.95 -1.48 -15.20
N ILE A 104 -12.76 -2.53 -14.39
CA ILE A 104 -13.85 -3.22 -13.68
C ILE A 104 -13.40 -3.46 -12.24
N ASP A 105 -14.07 -2.81 -11.29
CA ASP A 105 -13.73 -2.86 -9.87
C ASP A 105 -14.97 -2.87 -8.97
N ASP A 106 -14.77 -2.66 -7.67
CA ASP A 106 -15.86 -2.62 -6.68
C ASP A 106 -16.92 -1.54 -6.99
N SER A 107 -16.56 -0.47 -7.70
CA SER A 107 -17.44 0.65 -8.02
C SER A 107 -18.19 0.48 -9.35
N THR A 108 -17.83 -0.52 -10.15
CA THR A 108 -18.42 -0.76 -11.48
C THR A 108 -19.94 -0.86 -11.43
N GLY A 109 -20.59 -0.09 -12.28
CA GLY A 109 -22.05 0.02 -12.34
C GLY A 109 -22.68 0.97 -11.29
N SER A 110 -21.88 1.57 -10.41
CA SER A 110 -22.31 2.64 -9.51
C SER A 110 -22.23 4.01 -10.21
N PRO A 111 -22.92 5.05 -9.68
CA PRO A 111 -22.86 6.40 -10.25
C PRO A 111 -21.45 7.02 -10.30
N ASN A 112 -20.55 6.57 -9.44
CA ASN A 112 -19.17 7.06 -9.35
C ASN A 112 -18.14 6.10 -9.97
N GLY A 113 -18.59 4.97 -10.51
CA GLY A 113 -17.73 3.98 -11.16
C GLY A 113 -17.32 4.39 -12.57
N ILE A 114 -16.24 3.82 -13.05
CA ILE A 114 -15.79 4.00 -14.43
C ILE A 114 -16.81 3.33 -15.37
N PRO A 115 -17.29 4.01 -16.42
CA PRO A 115 -18.25 3.44 -17.37
C PRO A 115 -17.70 2.21 -18.09
N LEU A 116 -18.55 1.22 -18.34
CA LEU A 116 -18.16 0.06 -19.16
C LEU A 116 -18.22 0.43 -20.66
N PRO A 117 -17.24 0.00 -21.47
CA PRO A 117 -17.32 0.07 -22.94
C PRO A 117 -18.53 -0.71 -23.46
N ALA A 118 -19.13 -0.25 -24.57
CA ALA A 118 -20.35 -0.84 -25.11
C ALA A 118 -20.20 -2.34 -25.50
N ASP A 119 -19.06 -2.72 -26.08
CA ASP A 119 -18.74 -4.10 -26.43
C ASP A 119 -18.52 -5.01 -25.19
N ILE A 120 -18.09 -4.43 -24.07
CA ILE A 120 -18.00 -5.14 -22.78
C ILE A 120 -19.40 -5.33 -22.19
N VAL A 121 -20.27 -4.32 -22.25
CA VAL A 121 -21.68 -4.43 -21.81
C VAL A 121 -22.40 -5.53 -22.59
N GLU A 122 -22.24 -5.58 -23.91
CA GLU A 122 -22.80 -6.62 -24.77
C GLU A 122 -22.31 -8.02 -24.36
N ALA A 123 -20.99 -8.19 -24.27
CA ALA A 123 -20.39 -9.48 -23.93
C ALA A 123 -20.73 -9.96 -22.51
N MET A 124 -20.81 -9.06 -21.52
CA MET A 124 -21.27 -9.40 -20.17
C MET A 124 -22.72 -9.83 -20.16
N THR A 125 -23.57 -9.16 -20.94
CA THR A 125 -25.00 -9.50 -21.07
C THR A 125 -25.17 -10.87 -21.73
N GLU A 126 -24.45 -11.15 -22.81
CA GLU A 126 -24.48 -12.45 -23.49
C GLU A 126 -24.02 -13.60 -22.59
N THR A 127 -23.06 -13.35 -21.69
CA THR A 127 -22.55 -14.34 -20.74
C THR A 127 -23.36 -14.43 -19.46
N GLY A 128 -24.41 -13.59 -19.29
CA GLY A 128 -25.25 -13.54 -18.09
C GLY A 128 -24.57 -12.97 -16.86
N LEU A 129 -23.47 -12.22 -17.03
CA LEU A 129 -22.77 -11.57 -15.91
C LEU A 129 -23.42 -10.22 -15.56
N PRO A 130 -23.57 -9.90 -14.26
CA PRO A 130 -24.11 -8.59 -13.83
C PRO A 130 -23.22 -7.44 -14.32
N LEU A 131 -23.84 -6.34 -14.76
CA LEU A 131 -23.14 -5.10 -15.12
C LEU A 131 -22.75 -4.26 -13.89
N VAL A 132 -23.24 -4.67 -12.72
CA VAL A 132 -22.91 -4.05 -11.43
C VAL A 132 -22.08 -5.02 -10.61
N SER A 133 -20.95 -4.55 -10.11
CA SER A 133 -20.09 -5.35 -9.24
C SER A 133 -20.86 -5.77 -7.98
N PRO A 134 -20.87 -7.07 -7.61
CA PRO A 134 -21.52 -7.51 -6.39
C PRO A 134 -20.80 -6.98 -5.15
N SER A 135 -21.53 -6.82 -4.06
CA SER A 135 -20.94 -6.49 -2.77
C SER A 135 -20.09 -7.66 -2.24
N ARG A 136 -19.28 -7.38 -1.22
CA ARG A 136 -18.49 -8.39 -0.51
C ARG A 136 -19.34 -9.35 0.35
N GLY A 137 -20.65 -9.13 0.44
CA GLY A 137 -21.56 -9.91 1.29
C GLY A 137 -21.17 -9.83 2.78
N PRO A 138 -21.01 -10.98 3.48
CA PRO A 138 -20.62 -11.00 4.88
C PRO A 138 -19.13 -10.70 5.10
N ASN A 139 -18.33 -10.64 4.05
CA ASN A 139 -16.93 -10.27 4.12
C ASN A 139 -16.77 -8.74 4.31
N GLY A 140 -15.68 -8.31 4.98
CA GLY A 140 -15.33 -6.89 5.12
C GLY A 140 -15.94 -6.17 6.31
N GLN A 141 -16.63 -6.89 7.20
CA GLN A 141 -17.09 -6.33 8.46
C GLN A 141 -15.99 -6.40 9.51
N ALA A 142 -15.50 -5.25 9.97
CA ALA A 142 -14.41 -5.18 10.93
C ALA A 142 -14.79 -5.71 12.33
N GLY A 143 -16.07 -5.76 12.65
CA GLY A 143 -16.53 -6.07 14.01
C GLY A 143 -16.24 -4.93 14.99
N THR A 144 -16.15 -5.29 16.29
CA THR A 144 -15.77 -4.39 17.38
C THR A 144 -14.89 -5.17 18.37
N PHE A 145 -14.36 -4.53 19.39
CA PHE A 145 -13.60 -5.26 20.42
C PHE A 145 -14.46 -6.27 21.24
N THR A 146 -15.79 -6.29 21.05
CA THR A 146 -16.72 -7.26 21.66
C THR A 146 -17.40 -8.18 20.65
N VAL A 147 -17.30 -7.88 19.35
CA VAL A 147 -17.95 -8.63 18.27
C VAL A 147 -16.88 -9.01 17.23
N PRO A 148 -16.71 -10.30 16.93
CA PRO A 148 -15.76 -10.73 15.90
C PRO A 148 -16.03 -10.06 14.55
N GLY A 149 -14.97 -9.81 13.80
CA GLY A 149 -15.03 -9.37 12.41
C GLY A 149 -15.49 -10.48 11.46
N THR A 150 -15.16 -10.36 10.19
CA THR A 150 -15.55 -11.32 9.15
C THR A 150 -15.02 -12.73 9.44
N GLN A 151 -15.79 -13.76 9.09
CA GLN A 151 -15.45 -15.18 9.25
C GLN A 151 -15.49 -15.94 7.91
N SER A 152 -15.47 -15.23 6.80
CA SER A 152 -15.49 -15.80 5.46
C SER A 152 -14.60 -15.01 4.50
N ALA A 153 -13.96 -15.71 3.56
CA ALA A 153 -13.25 -15.08 2.45
C ALA A 153 -14.21 -14.35 1.51
N ASN A 154 -13.68 -13.43 0.70
CA ASN A 154 -14.45 -12.66 -0.29
C ASN A 154 -14.71 -13.47 -1.58
N ILE A 155 -15.35 -14.62 -1.46
CA ILE A 155 -15.51 -15.58 -2.57
C ILE A 155 -16.43 -15.02 -3.65
N GLN A 156 -17.59 -14.45 -3.28
CA GLN A 156 -18.60 -14.01 -4.24
C GLN A 156 -18.08 -12.92 -5.19
N GLN A 157 -17.55 -11.85 -4.64
CA GLN A 157 -17.06 -10.72 -5.44
C GLN A 157 -15.81 -11.11 -6.24
N GLN A 158 -14.88 -11.86 -5.63
CA GLN A 158 -13.67 -12.30 -6.32
C GLN A 158 -14.00 -13.27 -7.47
N SER A 159 -14.98 -14.17 -7.28
CA SER A 159 -15.43 -15.06 -8.37
C SER A 159 -16.05 -14.28 -9.53
N TYR A 160 -16.79 -13.20 -9.24
CA TYR A 160 -17.32 -12.32 -10.28
C TYR A 160 -16.19 -11.68 -11.11
N PHE A 161 -15.17 -11.09 -10.47
CA PHE A 161 -14.04 -10.53 -11.18
C PHE A 161 -13.29 -11.58 -12.02
N ALA A 162 -13.11 -12.78 -11.47
CA ALA A 162 -12.50 -13.88 -12.21
C ALA A 162 -13.36 -14.32 -13.40
N ASP A 163 -14.69 -14.35 -13.25
CA ASP A 163 -15.62 -14.67 -14.35
C ASP A 163 -15.58 -13.62 -15.46
N VAL A 164 -15.53 -12.34 -15.11
CA VAL A 164 -15.34 -11.26 -16.09
C VAL A 164 -14.06 -11.47 -16.89
N VAL A 165 -12.93 -11.77 -16.22
CA VAL A 165 -11.68 -12.04 -16.90
C VAL A 165 -11.77 -13.26 -17.82
N THR A 166 -12.27 -14.38 -17.31
CA THR A 166 -12.18 -15.68 -18.00
C THR A 166 -13.28 -15.88 -19.03
N LYS A 167 -14.48 -15.35 -18.82
CA LYS A 167 -15.65 -15.52 -19.71
C LYS A 167 -15.86 -14.37 -20.68
N VAL A 168 -15.32 -13.17 -20.39
CA VAL A 168 -15.52 -11.97 -21.23
C VAL A 168 -14.19 -11.48 -21.80
N LEU A 169 -13.25 -11.02 -20.96
CA LEU A 169 -12.07 -10.29 -21.45
C LEU A 169 -11.11 -11.17 -22.26
N LEU A 170 -10.71 -12.34 -21.73
CA LEU A 170 -9.79 -13.23 -22.44
C LEU A 170 -10.36 -13.74 -23.77
N PRO A 171 -11.64 -14.21 -23.89
CA PRO A 171 -12.26 -14.54 -25.16
C PRO A 171 -12.30 -13.37 -26.15
N MET A 172 -12.63 -12.15 -25.68
CA MET A 172 -12.63 -10.96 -26.52
C MET A 172 -11.22 -10.61 -27.00
N PHE A 173 -10.21 -10.67 -26.16
CA PHE A 173 -8.82 -10.41 -26.54
C PHE A 173 -8.32 -11.42 -27.56
N LYS A 174 -8.65 -12.70 -27.40
CA LYS A 174 -8.39 -13.73 -28.43
C LYS A 174 -9.05 -13.38 -29.75
N LYS A 175 -10.36 -13.04 -29.75
CA LYS A 175 -11.12 -12.66 -30.97
C LYS A 175 -10.54 -11.43 -31.66
N ARG A 176 -10.06 -10.43 -30.89
CA ARG A 176 -9.41 -9.23 -31.42
C ARG A 176 -8.08 -9.52 -32.11
N GLY A 177 -7.40 -10.63 -31.77
CA GLY A 177 -6.12 -11.04 -32.38
C GLY A 177 -4.97 -10.05 -32.18
N LYS A 178 -5.07 -9.19 -31.19
CA LYS A 178 -4.05 -8.19 -30.81
C LYS A 178 -3.32 -8.63 -29.55
N PRO A 179 -2.08 -8.19 -29.33
CA PRO A 179 -1.44 -8.30 -28.02
C PRO A 179 -2.33 -7.69 -26.94
N PHE A 180 -2.26 -8.22 -25.73
CA PHE A 180 -3.03 -7.70 -24.61
C PHE A 180 -2.16 -7.52 -23.36
N PHE A 181 -2.60 -6.62 -22.50
CA PHE A 181 -2.10 -6.47 -21.16
C PHE A 181 -3.28 -6.37 -20.19
N LEU A 182 -3.39 -7.34 -19.29
CA LEU A 182 -4.47 -7.43 -18.32
C LEU A 182 -3.88 -7.47 -16.91
N VAL A 183 -4.41 -6.63 -16.04
CA VAL A 183 -4.11 -6.61 -14.61
C VAL A 183 -5.30 -7.19 -13.85
N PHE A 184 -5.08 -8.19 -13.01
CA PHE A 184 -6.04 -8.67 -12.03
C PHE A 184 -5.54 -8.33 -10.64
N TRP A 185 -6.19 -7.38 -9.97
CA TRP A 185 -5.84 -6.99 -8.61
C TRP A 185 -6.78 -7.67 -7.61
N SER A 186 -6.35 -8.78 -7.04
CA SER A 186 -7.14 -9.50 -6.04
C SER A 186 -7.32 -8.65 -4.78
N ARG A 187 -8.57 -8.59 -4.26
CA ARG A 187 -8.84 -8.01 -2.94
C ARG A 187 -8.49 -8.97 -1.82
N ASP A 188 -8.63 -10.29 -2.04
CA ASP A 188 -8.14 -11.31 -1.12
C ASP A 188 -6.67 -11.64 -1.41
N PRO A 189 -5.86 -11.92 -0.39
CA PRO A 189 -6.21 -12.06 1.04
C PRO A 189 -6.28 -10.75 1.84
N ASP A 190 -5.77 -9.63 1.34
CA ASP A 190 -5.65 -8.33 2.01
C ASP A 190 -6.96 -7.90 2.70
N GLY A 191 -8.04 -7.76 1.92
CA GLY A 191 -9.31 -7.26 2.43
C GLY A 191 -9.96 -8.14 3.50
N THR A 192 -9.73 -9.46 3.45
CA THR A 192 -10.20 -10.39 4.47
C THR A 192 -9.32 -10.35 5.71
N GLN A 193 -7.99 -10.29 5.54
CA GLN A 193 -7.06 -10.24 6.66
C GLN A 193 -7.22 -8.97 7.51
N HIS A 194 -7.54 -7.84 6.88
CA HIS A 194 -7.87 -6.62 7.62
C HIS A 194 -9.03 -6.77 8.59
N THR A 195 -10.04 -7.56 8.23
CA THR A 195 -11.31 -7.63 8.97
C THR A 195 -11.59 -8.98 9.59
N GLN A 196 -10.68 -9.96 9.51
CA GLN A 196 -10.87 -11.30 10.03
C GLN A 196 -11.25 -11.32 11.53
N GLY A 197 -12.15 -12.23 11.89
CA GLY A 197 -12.69 -12.36 13.24
C GLY A 197 -12.12 -13.54 14.05
N ASP A 198 -11.02 -14.15 13.59
CA ASP A 198 -10.45 -15.34 14.21
C ASP A 198 -9.75 -15.06 15.55
N SER A 199 -9.42 -13.80 15.81
CA SER A 199 -8.50 -13.40 16.90
C SER A 199 -9.01 -12.23 17.73
N LEU A 200 -10.29 -12.18 18.05
CA LEU A 200 -10.86 -11.07 18.84
C LEU A 200 -9.99 -10.73 20.06
N ASN A 201 -9.36 -9.54 20.04
CA ASN A 201 -8.46 -9.00 21.07
C ASN A 201 -7.22 -9.84 21.37
N GLN A 202 -6.88 -10.84 20.54
CA GLN A 202 -5.75 -11.73 20.73
C GLN A 202 -4.77 -11.61 19.55
N LEU A 203 -3.46 -11.76 19.82
CA LEU A 203 -2.44 -11.76 18.77
C LEU A 203 -2.31 -13.10 18.04
N LYS A 204 -2.97 -14.14 18.53
CA LYS A 204 -2.99 -15.50 17.96
C LYS A 204 -4.42 -16.00 17.85
N PRO A 205 -4.78 -16.65 16.72
CA PRO A 205 -3.93 -16.94 15.55
C PRO A 205 -3.57 -15.71 14.69
N GLY A 206 -4.18 -14.55 14.94
CA GLY A 206 -3.95 -13.34 14.14
C GLY A 206 -4.30 -13.58 12.66
N ILE A 207 -3.44 -13.09 11.78
CA ILE A 207 -3.57 -13.30 10.32
C ILE A 207 -3.32 -14.74 9.86
N ASN A 208 -3.00 -15.67 10.76
CA ASN A 208 -2.80 -17.08 10.44
C ASN A 208 -4.02 -17.95 10.78
N GLY A 209 -5.15 -17.33 11.08
CA GLY A 209 -6.41 -18.00 11.38
C GLY A 209 -7.11 -18.59 10.14
N PRO A 210 -8.15 -19.42 10.35
CA PRO A 210 -8.82 -20.13 9.26
C PRO A 210 -9.45 -19.19 8.21
N THR A 211 -9.95 -18.02 8.61
CA THR A 211 -10.54 -17.05 7.68
C THR A 211 -9.47 -16.46 6.75
N SER A 212 -8.31 -16.08 7.27
CA SER A 212 -7.17 -15.60 6.48
C SER A 212 -6.64 -16.68 5.53
N LEU A 213 -6.52 -17.93 6.00
CA LEU A 213 -6.08 -19.04 5.16
C LEU A 213 -7.08 -19.35 4.03
N ALA A 214 -8.39 -19.24 4.31
CA ALA A 214 -9.42 -19.35 3.28
C ALA A 214 -9.31 -18.25 2.22
N ALA A 215 -8.95 -17.03 2.60
CA ALA A 215 -8.74 -15.93 1.66
C ALA A 215 -7.50 -16.14 0.78
N ILE A 216 -6.40 -16.65 1.33
CA ILE A 216 -5.21 -17.04 0.56
C ILE A 216 -5.57 -18.13 -0.45
N LYS A 217 -6.31 -19.15 0.00
CA LYS A 217 -6.78 -20.22 -0.90
C LYS A 217 -7.71 -19.68 -2.00
N ASN A 218 -8.59 -18.74 -1.69
CA ASN A 218 -9.46 -18.09 -2.67
C ASN A 218 -8.65 -17.39 -3.77
N ALA A 219 -7.59 -16.67 -3.41
CA ALA A 219 -6.70 -16.04 -4.39
C ALA A 219 -5.97 -17.07 -5.27
N ASP A 220 -5.52 -18.18 -4.71
CA ASP A 220 -4.89 -19.29 -5.44
C ASP A 220 -5.87 -19.98 -6.40
N ASP A 221 -7.10 -20.26 -5.94
CA ASP A 221 -8.17 -20.84 -6.77
C ASP A 221 -8.50 -19.94 -7.97
N ILE A 222 -8.50 -18.62 -7.80
CA ILE A 222 -8.72 -17.65 -8.89
C ILE A 222 -7.57 -17.66 -9.88
N LEU A 223 -6.33 -17.72 -9.42
CA LEU A 223 -5.17 -17.88 -10.29
C LEU A 223 -5.28 -19.15 -11.14
N GLY A 224 -5.63 -20.28 -10.51
CA GLY A 224 -5.88 -21.55 -11.21
C GLY A 224 -6.99 -21.44 -12.28
N LYS A 225 -8.07 -20.69 -11.99
CA LYS A 225 -9.17 -20.44 -12.93
C LYS A 225 -8.70 -19.63 -14.15
N ILE A 226 -7.89 -18.60 -13.94
CA ILE A 226 -7.31 -17.80 -15.03
C ILE A 226 -6.36 -18.64 -15.90
N GLN A 227 -5.50 -19.45 -15.29
CA GLN A 227 -4.58 -20.36 -16.02
C GLN A 227 -5.35 -21.39 -16.86
N THR A 228 -6.43 -21.95 -16.31
CA THR A 228 -7.31 -22.88 -17.02
C THR A 228 -7.94 -22.21 -18.25
N ALA A 229 -8.49 -21.01 -18.09
CA ALA A 229 -9.07 -20.26 -19.20
C ALA A 229 -8.06 -19.94 -20.32
N LEU A 230 -6.83 -19.53 -19.94
CA LEU A 230 -5.75 -19.31 -20.93
C LEU A 230 -5.42 -20.59 -21.70
N SER A 231 -5.42 -21.76 -21.03
CA SER A 231 -5.16 -23.04 -21.65
C SER A 231 -6.29 -23.48 -22.59
N GLU A 232 -7.54 -23.39 -22.17
CA GLU A 232 -8.74 -23.71 -22.97
C GLU A 232 -8.86 -22.80 -24.19
N LEU A 233 -8.47 -21.54 -24.07
CA LEU A 233 -8.40 -20.60 -25.19
C LEU A 233 -7.18 -20.82 -26.09
N GLY A 234 -6.26 -21.73 -25.77
CA GLY A 234 -5.02 -21.95 -26.52
C GLY A 234 -4.05 -20.75 -26.47
N MET A 235 -4.13 -19.92 -25.43
CA MET A 235 -3.31 -18.73 -25.25
C MET A 235 -2.14 -18.93 -24.28
N ALA A 236 -2.12 -20.02 -23.50
CA ALA A 236 -1.14 -20.23 -22.43
C ALA A 236 0.32 -20.20 -22.92
N ALA A 237 0.61 -20.81 -24.07
CA ALA A 237 1.97 -20.88 -24.63
C ALA A 237 2.52 -19.53 -25.14
N SER A 238 1.65 -18.53 -25.34
CA SER A 238 2.00 -17.20 -25.84
C SER A 238 1.73 -16.08 -24.82
N THR A 239 1.37 -16.43 -23.59
CA THR A 239 1.07 -15.47 -22.52
C THR A 239 2.08 -15.59 -21.39
N ASN A 240 2.65 -14.46 -20.99
CA ASN A 240 3.38 -14.36 -19.74
C ASN A 240 2.39 -14.04 -18.62
N LEU A 241 2.43 -14.82 -17.55
CA LEU A 241 1.66 -14.60 -16.35
C LEU A 241 2.62 -14.24 -15.22
N PHE A 242 2.47 -13.04 -14.69
CA PHE A 242 3.26 -12.52 -13.57
C PHE A 242 2.38 -12.44 -12.33
N VAL A 243 2.81 -13.04 -11.23
CA VAL A 243 2.08 -13.10 -9.96
C VAL A 243 2.94 -12.47 -8.88
N THR A 244 2.41 -11.47 -8.18
CA THR A 244 3.13 -10.79 -7.09
C THR A 244 2.16 -10.30 -6.02
N ALA A 245 2.70 -9.98 -4.85
CA ALA A 245 2.00 -9.20 -3.83
C ALA A 245 2.57 -7.78 -3.80
N ASP A 246 1.73 -6.82 -3.44
CA ASP A 246 2.12 -5.43 -3.26
C ASP A 246 2.87 -5.21 -1.94
N HIS A 247 2.55 -5.97 -0.90
CA HIS A 247 3.20 -5.97 0.42
C HIS A 247 2.96 -7.30 1.14
N GLY A 248 3.70 -7.50 2.23
CA GLY A 248 3.39 -8.53 3.22
C GLY A 248 2.33 -8.05 4.20
N PHE A 249 2.09 -8.82 5.30
CA PHE A 249 1.01 -8.55 6.23
C PHE A 249 1.40 -8.93 7.66
N SER A 250 0.85 -8.21 8.65
CA SER A 250 1.11 -8.39 10.08
C SER A 250 -0.16 -8.38 10.90
N THR A 251 -0.16 -9.04 12.06
CA THR A 251 -1.25 -8.95 13.03
C THR A 251 -1.20 -7.60 13.75
N ILE A 252 -2.34 -6.98 14.00
CA ILE A 252 -2.44 -5.71 14.72
C ILE A 252 -2.22 -5.91 16.22
N SER A 253 -1.34 -5.09 16.80
CA SER A 253 -1.34 -4.73 18.22
C SER A 253 -1.73 -3.27 18.39
N THR A 254 -2.53 -2.99 19.40
CA THR A 254 -2.90 -1.63 19.83
C THR A 254 -2.36 -1.31 21.23
N GLU A 255 -1.30 -2.01 21.66
CA GLU A 255 -0.72 -1.87 23.01
C GLU A 255 0.39 -0.81 23.04
N SER A 256 0.36 0.06 24.08
CA SER A 256 1.42 1.01 24.38
C SER A 256 1.43 1.35 25.87
N GLU A 257 2.63 1.44 26.45
CA GLU A 257 2.84 1.85 27.83
C GLU A 257 3.08 3.36 27.95
N THR A 258 3.54 4.01 26.88
CA THR A 258 3.95 5.42 26.92
C THR A 258 2.87 6.38 26.42
N SER A 259 1.98 5.93 25.52
CA SER A 259 0.97 6.79 24.90
C SER A 259 -0.01 7.41 25.92
N PRO A 260 -0.13 8.74 25.99
CA PRO A 260 -1.22 9.40 26.69
C PRO A 260 -2.60 9.02 26.15
N ALA A 261 -2.75 8.84 24.84
CA ALA A 261 -4.01 8.47 24.20
C ALA A 261 -4.51 7.09 24.68
N ALA A 262 -3.63 6.11 24.88
CA ALA A 262 -4.02 4.80 25.38
C ALA A 262 -4.58 4.81 26.84
N ARG A 263 -4.33 5.89 27.58
CA ARG A 263 -4.80 6.04 28.97
C ARG A 263 -6.19 6.70 29.07
N VAL A 264 -6.74 7.15 27.95
CA VAL A 264 -8.08 7.72 27.87
C VAL A 264 -9.09 6.60 27.60
N SER A 265 -10.28 6.67 28.21
CA SER A 265 -11.36 5.73 27.93
C SER A 265 -12.15 6.19 26.72
N TYR A 266 -12.33 5.30 25.75
CA TYR A 266 -13.17 5.48 24.56
C TYR A 266 -14.30 4.47 24.58
N LYS A 267 -15.40 4.79 23.89
CA LYS A 267 -16.58 3.92 23.85
C LYS A 267 -16.37 2.64 23.02
N ASP A 268 -15.52 2.72 21.99
CA ASP A 268 -15.33 1.75 20.92
C ASP A 268 -13.90 1.20 20.82
N VAL A 269 -13.03 1.57 21.77
CA VAL A 269 -11.66 1.05 21.89
C VAL A 269 -11.54 0.20 23.14
N LEU A 270 -10.81 -0.89 23.05
CA LEU A 270 -10.50 -1.75 24.21
C LEU A 270 -9.79 -0.92 25.29
N PRO A 271 -10.24 -0.95 26.57
CA PRO A 271 -9.64 -0.15 27.62
C PRO A 271 -8.13 -0.37 27.77
N GLY A 272 -7.38 0.71 27.81
CA GLY A 272 -5.91 0.68 27.90
C GLY A 272 -5.18 0.48 26.57
N HIS A 273 -5.91 0.51 25.46
CA HIS A 273 -5.36 0.35 24.11
C HIS A 273 -5.37 1.66 23.32
N LEU A 274 -4.53 1.71 22.28
CA LEU A 274 -4.39 2.84 21.38
C LEU A 274 -5.66 3.02 20.53
N PRO A 275 -6.25 4.23 20.49
CA PRO A 275 -7.35 4.55 19.59
C PRO A 275 -6.84 4.84 18.16
N PRO A 276 -7.70 4.84 17.13
CA PRO A 276 -7.39 5.45 15.85
C PRO A 276 -6.92 6.91 16.02
N GLY A 277 -5.83 7.30 15.34
CA GLY A 277 -5.25 8.63 15.45
C GLY A 277 -4.41 8.86 16.72
N PHE A 278 -3.96 7.80 17.37
CA PHE A 278 -3.14 7.92 18.58
C PHE A 278 -1.90 8.79 18.35
N LEU A 279 -1.26 8.71 17.18
CA LEU A 279 -0.10 9.54 16.87
C LEU A 279 -0.45 11.04 16.85
N ALA A 280 -1.57 11.40 16.22
CA ALA A 280 -2.03 12.79 16.20
C ALA A 280 -2.45 13.29 17.59
N LEU A 281 -3.13 12.43 18.36
CA LEU A 281 -3.55 12.74 19.74
C LEU A 281 -2.36 12.95 20.67
N ASP A 282 -1.37 12.06 20.61
CA ASP A 282 -0.16 12.16 21.45
C ASP A 282 0.70 13.38 21.07
N LEU A 283 0.83 13.67 19.78
CA LEU A 283 1.50 14.89 19.33
C LEU A 283 0.75 16.16 19.76
N GLY A 284 -0.58 16.19 19.59
CA GLY A 284 -1.40 17.31 20.06
C GLY A 284 -1.26 17.55 21.56
N HIS A 285 -1.31 16.47 22.35
CA HIS A 285 -1.10 16.53 23.80
C HIS A 285 0.30 17.09 24.15
N ALA A 286 1.37 16.56 23.56
CA ALA A 286 2.74 16.97 23.85
C ALA A 286 3.09 18.38 23.35
N LEU A 287 2.43 18.84 22.29
CA LEU A 287 2.57 20.20 21.75
C LEU A 287 1.69 21.21 22.47
N GLY A 288 0.67 20.76 23.20
CA GLY A 288 -0.34 21.61 23.84
C GLY A 288 -1.30 22.26 22.83
N LEU A 289 -1.55 21.59 21.68
CA LEU A 289 -2.36 22.09 20.59
C LEU A 289 -3.61 21.22 20.39
N PRO A 290 -4.74 21.84 19.97
CA PRO A 290 -5.94 21.07 19.60
C PRO A 290 -5.70 20.20 18.36
N VAL A 291 -6.44 19.07 18.31
CA VAL A 291 -6.46 18.14 17.19
C VAL A 291 -7.84 18.19 16.54
N PHE A 292 -7.88 18.19 15.23
CA PHE A 292 -9.12 18.17 14.44
C PHE A 292 -9.11 16.96 13.50
N ASP A 293 -10.29 16.38 13.27
CA ASP A 293 -10.48 15.25 12.37
C ASP A 293 -10.84 15.73 10.96
N PRO A 294 -9.97 15.57 9.96
CA PRO A 294 -10.28 15.93 8.58
C PRO A 294 -11.33 15.03 7.93
N ASP A 295 -11.53 13.82 8.42
CA ASP A 295 -12.55 12.89 7.93
C ASP A 295 -13.95 13.18 8.51
N ASP A 296 -14.04 14.03 9.54
CA ASP A 296 -15.29 14.54 10.11
C ASP A 296 -15.37 16.07 9.99
N LYS A 297 -15.23 16.60 8.78
CA LYS A 297 -15.38 18.03 8.45
C LYS A 297 -14.53 18.97 9.32
N ASN A 298 -13.34 18.53 9.68
CA ASN A 298 -12.43 19.23 10.58
C ASN A 298 -13.03 19.47 11.98
N SER A 299 -13.85 18.56 12.49
CA SER A 299 -14.36 18.65 13.86
C SER A 299 -13.22 18.55 14.87
N ARG A 300 -13.31 19.33 15.98
CA ARG A 300 -12.34 19.25 17.06
C ARG A 300 -12.53 17.95 17.83
N ILE A 301 -11.44 17.19 18.01
CA ILE A 301 -11.45 15.98 18.82
C ILE A 301 -11.45 16.36 20.30
N SER A 302 -12.46 15.90 21.03
CA SER A 302 -12.60 16.10 22.47
C SER A 302 -12.06 14.92 23.28
N SER A 303 -11.87 15.08 24.58
CA SER A 303 -11.46 13.98 25.46
C SER A 303 -12.47 12.83 25.39
N GLY A 304 -11.99 11.60 25.21
CA GLY A 304 -12.81 10.40 25.05
C GLY A 304 -13.37 10.17 23.65
N SER A 305 -12.99 11.01 22.69
CA SER A 305 -13.19 10.77 21.24
C SER A 305 -11.86 10.72 20.49
N HIS A 306 -11.87 10.14 19.29
CA HIS A 306 -10.72 9.99 18.41
C HIS A 306 -11.13 10.25 16.97
N SER A 307 -10.18 10.34 16.05
CA SER A 307 -10.47 10.51 14.62
C SER A 307 -11.11 9.26 14.01
N VAL A 308 -11.93 9.48 12.98
CA VAL A 308 -12.66 8.42 12.27
C VAL A 308 -11.71 7.43 11.59
N ARG A 309 -10.63 7.94 10.97
CA ARG A 309 -9.68 7.13 10.21
C ARG A 309 -8.23 7.23 10.69
N GLY A 310 -7.99 7.87 11.81
CA GLY A 310 -6.63 8.08 12.34
C GLY A 310 -5.99 9.40 11.93
N ASN A 311 -6.46 10.07 10.88
CA ASN A 311 -5.91 11.36 10.43
C ASN A 311 -6.08 12.47 11.47
N GLY A 312 -5.16 13.43 11.48
CA GLY A 312 -5.25 14.57 12.39
C GLY A 312 -4.65 15.86 11.84
N LEU A 313 -5.36 16.97 12.08
CA LEU A 313 -4.87 18.32 11.85
C LEU A 313 -4.59 18.94 13.22
N ILE A 314 -3.34 19.29 13.51
CA ILE A 314 -2.89 19.80 14.81
C ILE A 314 -2.53 21.28 14.66
N GLY A 315 -3.10 22.13 15.51
CA GLY A 315 -2.89 23.59 15.48
C GLY A 315 -4.15 24.33 15.92
N GLU A 316 -4.07 25.63 16.12
CA GLU A 316 -5.22 26.45 16.54
C GLU A 316 -6.31 26.59 15.45
N ASN A 317 -5.94 26.40 14.18
CA ASN A 317 -6.85 26.54 13.06
C ASN A 317 -6.74 25.36 12.09
N PRO A 318 -7.77 24.51 11.95
CA PRO A 318 -7.73 23.35 11.06
C PRO A 318 -7.57 23.68 9.57
N ALA A 319 -7.91 24.92 9.16
CA ALA A 319 -7.66 25.37 7.79
C ALA A 319 -6.18 25.75 7.52
N ARG A 320 -5.39 25.93 8.58
CA ARG A 320 -3.95 26.21 8.54
C ARG A 320 -3.26 25.46 9.68
N PRO A 321 -3.23 24.14 9.64
CA PRO A 321 -2.62 23.33 10.71
C PRO A 321 -1.10 23.53 10.75
N ASP A 322 -0.53 23.46 11.94
CA ASP A 322 0.92 23.45 12.14
C ASP A 322 1.50 22.07 11.79
N VAL A 323 0.74 21.02 12.07
CA VAL A 323 1.10 19.62 11.79
C VAL A 323 -0.09 18.89 11.18
N VAL A 324 0.15 18.11 10.14
CA VAL A 324 -0.82 17.19 9.55
C VAL A 324 -0.29 15.76 9.72
N VAL A 325 -1.10 14.89 10.30
CA VAL A 325 -0.84 13.45 10.38
C VAL A 325 -1.75 12.74 9.38
N ALA A 326 -1.15 12.02 8.44
CA ALA A 326 -1.85 11.09 7.55
C ALA A 326 -1.61 9.68 8.06
N ALA A 327 -2.62 9.10 8.70
CA ALA A 327 -2.55 7.78 9.32
C ALA A 327 -2.68 6.69 8.25
N ASN A 328 -1.87 5.63 8.37
CA ASN A 328 -1.79 4.60 7.36
C ASN A 328 -1.65 3.17 7.93
N GLY A 329 -1.68 2.98 9.22
CA GLY A 329 -1.57 1.67 9.84
C GLY A 329 -0.18 1.40 10.42
N GLY A 330 0.67 0.61 9.77
CA GLY A 330 2.00 0.22 10.30
C GLY A 330 3.06 1.33 10.28
N SER A 331 2.79 2.44 9.61
CA SER A 331 3.59 3.67 9.62
C SER A 331 2.72 4.84 9.22
N ASP A 332 3.05 6.04 9.70
CA ASP A 332 2.32 7.27 9.37
C ASP A 332 3.23 8.31 8.72
N LEU A 333 2.59 9.23 8.00
CA LEU A 333 3.25 10.37 7.38
C LEU A 333 2.88 11.65 8.14
N ILE A 334 3.89 12.44 8.49
CA ILE A 334 3.70 13.74 9.11
C ILE A 334 4.15 14.84 8.13
N TYR A 335 3.31 15.84 7.99
CA TYR A 335 3.60 17.02 7.17
C TYR A 335 3.60 18.26 8.05
N LEU A 336 4.60 19.09 7.87
CA LEU A 336 4.69 20.44 8.43
C LEU A 336 4.55 21.43 7.27
N PRO A 337 3.38 22.04 7.05
CA PRO A 337 3.18 22.94 5.91
C PRO A 337 4.17 24.11 5.89
N SER A 338 4.63 24.57 7.05
CA SER A 338 5.65 25.63 7.20
C SER A 338 7.09 25.15 7.03
N MET A 339 7.33 23.82 7.04
CA MET A 339 8.68 23.20 7.08
C MET A 339 9.57 23.76 8.21
N ASP A 340 8.97 24.14 9.35
CA ASP A 340 9.70 24.67 10.50
C ASP A 340 10.67 23.63 11.09
N PRO A 341 12.01 23.86 11.05
CA PRO A 341 13.00 22.91 11.54
C PRO A 341 12.98 22.75 13.07
N ASN A 342 12.53 23.77 13.82
CA ASN A 342 12.44 23.69 15.27
C ASN A 342 11.26 22.82 15.69
N LEU A 343 10.11 22.97 15.01
CA LEU A 343 8.95 22.10 15.23
C LEU A 343 9.28 20.67 14.84
N ALA A 344 9.97 20.43 13.71
CA ALA A 344 10.41 19.10 13.31
C ALA A 344 11.33 18.44 14.37
N LYS A 345 12.32 19.16 14.89
CA LYS A 345 13.21 18.69 15.99
C LYS A 345 12.42 18.36 17.25
N ARG A 346 11.43 19.19 17.62
CA ARG A 346 10.55 18.96 18.78
C ARG A 346 9.71 17.70 18.60
N ILE A 347 9.10 17.52 17.41
CA ILE A 347 8.31 16.32 17.08
C ILE A 347 9.17 15.06 17.14
N VAL A 348 10.36 15.06 16.52
CA VAL A 348 11.28 13.92 16.59
C VAL A 348 11.60 13.56 18.04
N ARG A 349 11.85 14.55 18.90
CA ARG A 349 12.09 14.28 20.33
C ARG A 349 10.90 13.59 20.99
N ILE A 350 9.66 14.04 20.73
CA ILE A 350 8.43 13.43 21.25
C ILE A 350 8.31 11.99 20.76
N LEU A 351 8.54 11.76 19.46
CA LEU A 351 8.45 10.43 18.84
C LEU A 351 9.45 9.43 19.42
N LEU A 352 10.67 9.85 19.70
CA LEU A 352 11.70 9.00 20.29
C LEU A 352 11.35 8.51 21.71
N GLU A 353 10.50 9.23 22.45
CA GLU A 353 10.01 8.81 23.78
C GLU A 353 8.90 7.75 23.71
N GLN A 354 8.29 7.51 22.54
CA GLN A 354 7.18 6.58 22.42
C GLN A 354 7.66 5.15 22.19
N ASP A 355 7.08 4.19 22.93
CA ASP A 355 7.41 2.76 22.81
C ASP A 355 6.86 2.12 21.51
N TYR A 356 5.80 2.68 20.96
CA TYR A 356 5.21 2.27 19.70
C TYR A 356 5.98 2.74 18.46
N VAL A 357 6.88 3.72 18.59
CA VAL A 357 7.74 4.17 17.49
C VAL A 357 8.96 3.27 17.35
N SER A 358 9.25 2.85 16.13
CA SER A 358 10.39 2.00 15.83
C SER A 358 11.35 2.56 14.78
N GLY A 359 11.12 3.77 14.26
CA GLY A 359 12.05 4.42 13.33
C GLY A 359 11.47 5.71 12.77
N VAL A 360 12.33 6.69 12.48
CA VAL A 360 11.92 8.00 11.98
C VAL A 360 12.80 8.40 10.80
N PHE A 361 12.15 8.82 9.72
CA PHE A 361 12.80 9.39 8.54
C PHE A 361 12.37 10.84 8.37
N VAL A 362 13.31 11.72 8.02
CA VAL A 362 13.09 13.15 7.92
C VAL A 362 13.34 13.67 6.52
N ASN A 363 12.60 14.69 6.10
CA ASN A 363 12.78 15.34 4.81
C ASN A 363 14.20 15.90 4.66
N ASP A 364 14.83 15.60 3.53
CA ASP A 364 16.21 16.03 3.21
C ASP A 364 16.39 17.55 3.11
N GLY A 365 15.31 18.31 3.06
CA GLY A 365 15.33 19.78 3.10
C GLY A 365 15.53 20.36 4.49
N LEU A 366 15.45 19.53 5.53
CA LEU A 366 15.73 19.90 6.91
C LEU A 366 17.18 19.51 7.30
N ASP A 367 17.71 20.16 8.33
CA ASP A 367 18.98 19.76 8.94
C ASP A 367 18.91 18.31 9.44
N ARG A 368 20.06 17.67 9.59
CA ARG A 368 20.14 16.36 10.24
C ARG A 368 19.58 16.44 11.66
N ILE A 369 18.64 15.56 11.97
CA ILE A 369 18.08 15.40 13.31
C ILE A 369 18.59 14.07 13.88
N PRO A 370 19.30 14.04 15.03
CA PRO A 370 19.76 12.79 15.64
C PRO A 370 18.59 11.83 15.90
N GLY A 371 18.81 10.53 15.69
CA GLY A 371 17.79 9.49 15.73
C GLY A 371 17.08 9.21 14.40
N THR A 372 17.32 10.01 13.35
CA THR A 372 16.60 9.91 12.08
C THR A 372 17.52 9.67 10.88
N LEU A 373 16.97 9.05 9.83
CA LEU A 373 17.56 8.97 8.50
C LEU A 373 16.80 9.86 7.51
N PRO A 374 17.42 10.30 6.40
CA PRO A 374 16.73 11.11 5.39
C PRO A 374 15.72 10.28 4.59
N LEU A 375 14.63 10.91 4.11
CA LEU A 375 13.62 10.28 3.26
C LEU A 375 14.21 9.71 1.96
N SER A 376 15.26 10.32 1.41
CA SER A 376 15.98 9.80 0.24
C SER A 376 16.65 8.45 0.50
N ALA A 377 16.94 8.10 1.76
CA ALA A 377 17.48 6.78 2.10
C ALA A 377 16.51 5.65 1.76
N ILE A 378 15.20 5.92 1.77
CA ILE A 378 14.12 4.96 1.50
C ILE A 378 13.32 5.30 0.22
N ASN A 379 13.91 6.05 -0.71
CA ASN A 379 13.33 6.43 -1.99
C ASN A 379 12.00 7.21 -1.91
N LEU A 380 11.81 8.03 -0.87
CA LEU A 380 10.65 8.91 -0.72
C LEU A 380 10.92 10.36 -1.16
N LYS A 381 12.05 10.63 -1.79
CA LYS A 381 12.38 11.95 -2.37
C LYS A 381 12.76 11.79 -3.83
N GLY A 382 11.99 12.38 -4.71
CA GLY A 382 12.17 12.33 -6.16
C GLY A 382 11.53 13.53 -6.84
N ARG A 383 10.72 13.27 -7.88
CA ARG A 383 10.04 14.28 -8.72
C ARG A 383 8.52 14.29 -8.57
N SER A 384 8.00 13.85 -7.44
CA SER A 384 6.56 13.87 -7.15
C SER A 384 5.95 15.26 -7.31
N LEU A 385 4.70 15.31 -7.74
CA LEU A 385 3.88 16.54 -7.76
C LEU A 385 3.17 16.75 -6.43
N THR A 386 2.80 15.67 -5.75
CA THR A 386 2.18 15.73 -4.42
C THR A 386 3.18 16.18 -3.36
N PRO A 387 2.73 16.82 -2.28
CA PRO A 387 3.60 17.26 -1.18
C PRO A 387 4.41 16.10 -0.60
N VAL A 388 5.73 16.29 -0.50
CA VAL A 388 6.63 15.32 0.13
C VAL A 388 6.44 15.38 1.66
N PRO A 389 6.31 14.23 2.36
CA PRO A 389 6.21 14.22 3.82
C PRO A 389 7.39 14.95 4.49
N THR A 390 7.14 15.56 5.63
CA THR A 390 8.21 16.09 6.48
C THR A 390 8.88 14.97 7.27
N LEU A 391 8.06 14.01 7.78
CA LEU A 391 8.56 12.81 8.43
C LEU A 391 7.76 11.59 7.97
N ALA A 392 8.42 10.43 7.94
CA ALA A 392 7.78 9.11 7.92
C ALA A 392 8.12 8.41 9.24
N VAL A 393 7.10 7.97 9.95
CA VAL A 393 7.20 7.35 11.27
C VAL A 393 6.83 5.90 11.15
N ASN A 394 7.78 5.00 11.40
CA ASN A 394 7.54 3.56 11.42
C ASN A 394 7.14 3.11 12.83
N PHE A 395 6.17 2.20 12.93
CA PHE A 395 5.71 1.68 14.20
C PHE A 395 6.37 0.34 14.56
N ARG A 396 6.29 0.01 15.85
CA ARG A 396 6.91 -1.17 16.43
C ARG A 396 6.37 -2.45 15.81
N THR A 397 7.30 -3.36 15.47
CA THR A 397 6.99 -4.69 15.00
C THR A 397 7.74 -5.74 15.81
N PHE A 398 7.11 -6.89 16.06
CA PHE A 398 7.67 -7.98 16.84
C PHE A 398 7.10 -9.33 16.41
N ASP A 399 7.63 -10.43 16.94
CA ASP A 399 7.16 -11.80 16.68
C ASP A 399 6.16 -12.24 17.76
N SER A 400 4.98 -12.71 17.37
CA SER A 400 4.01 -13.31 18.30
C SER A 400 4.40 -14.72 18.79
N GLY A 401 5.49 -15.29 18.27
CA GLY A 401 6.01 -16.59 18.71
C GLY A 401 5.30 -17.78 18.11
N CYS A 402 5.08 -17.81 16.79
CA CYS A 402 4.56 -18.99 16.08
C CYS A 402 5.65 -19.83 15.39
N GLY A 403 6.93 -19.54 15.64
CA GLY A 403 8.07 -20.30 15.12
C GLY A 403 8.59 -19.87 13.75
N LYS A 404 7.92 -18.95 13.07
CA LYS A 404 8.35 -18.34 11.79
C LYS A 404 8.13 -16.82 11.86
N PRO A 405 9.11 -16.03 12.32
CA PRO A 405 8.93 -14.61 12.62
C PRO A 405 8.30 -13.79 11.49
N SER A 406 8.65 -14.02 10.22
CA SER A 406 8.06 -13.32 9.09
C SER A 406 6.57 -13.62 8.86
N ASN A 407 6.08 -14.77 9.35
CA ASN A 407 4.67 -15.16 9.25
C ASN A 407 3.88 -14.81 10.52
N CYS A 408 4.57 -14.58 11.63
CA CYS A 408 4.01 -14.26 12.94
C CYS A 408 4.21 -12.79 13.28
N GLY A 409 4.47 -11.95 12.29
CA GLY A 409 4.69 -10.53 12.49
C GLY A 409 3.48 -9.87 13.14
N VAL A 410 3.78 -9.06 14.15
CA VAL A 410 2.82 -8.16 14.80
C VAL A 410 3.28 -6.75 14.57
N VAL A 411 2.36 -5.84 14.30
CA VAL A 411 2.63 -4.41 14.12
C VAL A 411 1.73 -3.59 15.03
N VAL A 412 2.29 -2.61 15.74
CA VAL A 412 1.48 -1.56 16.34
C VAL A 412 0.97 -0.69 15.20
N ALA A 413 -0.35 -0.48 15.12
CA ALA A 413 -0.95 0.14 13.94
C ALA A 413 -1.91 1.27 14.29
N ASP A 414 -1.77 2.41 13.59
CA ASP A 414 -2.74 3.50 13.63
C ASP A 414 -3.89 3.21 12.66
N THR A 415 -4.96 2.64 13.19
CA THR A 415 -6.05 2.10 12.41
C THR A 415 -7.34 1.99 13.24
N PHE A 416 -8.47 1.95 12.55
CA PHE A 416 -9.77 1.63 13.16
C PHE A 416 -10.05 0.12 13.25
N TYR A 417 -9.16 -0.74 12.73
CA TYR A 417 -9.26 -2.19 12.89
C TYR A 417 -8.90 -2.61 14.33
N GLN A 418 -9.35 -3.81 14.71
CA GLN A 418 -9.27 -4.28 16.08
C GLN A 418 -7.94 -4.99 16.38
N GLN A 419 -7.55 -5.01 17.65
CA GLN A 419 -6.48 -5.88 18.16
C GLN A 419 -6.66 -7.31 17.64
N GLY A 420 -5.62 -7.89 17.06
CA GLY A 420 -5.65 -9.26 16.53
C GLY A 420 -6.09 -9.39 15.06
N GLN A 421 -6.69 -8.36 14.46
CA GLN A 421 -6.94 -8.28 13.02
C GLN A 421 -5.63 -8.05 12.25
N GLY A 422 -5.67 -7.74 10.98
CA GLY A 422 -4.49 -7.61 10.16
C GLY A 422 -4.26 -6.20 9.63
N GLN A 423 -3.00 -5.79 9.55
CA GLN A 423 -2.56 -4.53 8.93
C GLN A 423 -1.17 -4.71 8.30
N HIS A 424 -0.80 -3.78 7.48
CA HIS A 424 0.49 -3.65 6.82
C HIS A 424 0.99 -2.21 6.93
N GLY A 425 2.07 -1.88 6.25
CA GLY A 425 2.59 -0.51 6.22
C GLY A 425 3.83 -0.30 7.05
N SER A 426 4.25 -1.30 7.84
CA SER A 426 5.47 -1.22 8.61
C SER A 426 6.72 -1.42 7.74
N PHE A 427 7.87 -1.02 8.29
CA PHE A 427 9.18 -1.27 7.70
C PHE A 427 9.84 -2.52 8.32
N GLY A 428 9.06 -3.35 9.01
CA GLY A 428 9.46 -4.64 9.51
C GLY A 428 9.41 -5.72 8.43
N ARG A 429 10.17 -6.80 8.63
CA ARG A 429 10.38 -7.84 7.61
C ARG A 429 9.10 -8.59 7.22
N ALA A 430 8.09 -8.68 8.08
CA ALA A 430 6.81 -9.30 7.76
C ALA A 430 6.06 -8.57 6.62
N ASP A 431 6.16 -7.24 6.58
CA ASP A 431 5.49 -6.41 5.57
C ASP A 431 6.36 -6.17 4.34
N THR A 432 7.70 -6.12 4.49
CA THR A 432 8.61 -5.84 3.37
C THR A 432 8.98 -7.07 2.56
N PHE A 433 8.80 -8.28 3.09
CA PHE A 433 9.11 -9.55 2.43
C PHE A 433 7.84 -10.13 1.82
N ASN A 434 7.64 -9.87 0.55
CA ASN A 434 6.51 -10.40 -0.20
C ASN A 434 6.92 -11.47 -1.24
N PHE A 435 5.95 -11.90 -2.03
CA PHE A 435 6.05 -12.98 -3.02
C PHE A 435 6.07 -12.41 -4.45
N MET A 436 6.88 -13.04 -5.32
CA MET A 436 6.90 -12.74 -6.75
C MET A 436 7.21 -14.02 -7.55
N ALA A 437 6.42 -14.30 -8.59
CA ALA A 437 6.64 -15.41 -9.51
C ALA A 437 6.20 -15.04 -10.93
N ALA A 438 6.75 -15.73 -11.92
CA ALA A 438 6.37 -15.56 -13.31
C ALA A 438 6.45 -16.89 -14.06
N VAL A 439 5.55 -17.07 -15.03
CA VAL A 439 5.54 -18.20 -15.96
C VAL A 439 5.16 -17.70 -17.35
N GLY A 440 5.77 -18.28 -18.37
CA GLY A 440 5.49 -17.94 -19.77
C GLY A 440 6.74 -18.02 -20.66
N PRO A 441 6.60 -17.70 -21.96
CA PRO A 441 7.68 -17.88 -22.92
C PRO A 441 8.93 -17.04 -22.66
N ASP A 442 8.80 -15.90 -21.97
CA ASP A 442 9.92 -15.00 -21.69
C ASP A 442 10.61 -15.25 -20.34
N PHE A 443 10.21 -16.31 -19.60
CA PHE A 443 10.80 -16.66 -18.30
C PHE A 443 11.47 -18.02 -18.29
N LYS A 444 12.51 -18.17 -17.48
CA LYS A 444 13.19 -19.45 -17.26
C LYS A 444 12.33 -20.43 -16.48
N HIS A 445 12.37 -21.69 -16.85
CA HIS A 445 11.74 -22.78 -16.09
C HIS A 445 12.56 -23.15 -14.85
N GLY A 446 11.90 -23.35 -13.70
CA GLY A 446 12.52 -23.86 -12.49
C GLY A 446 13.61 -22.95 -11.90
N PHE A 447 13.62 -21.67 -12.29
CA PHE A 447 14.58 -20.70 -11.78
C PHE A 447 14.08 -20.08 -10.48
N VAL A 448 14.95 -20.06 -9.47
CA VAL A 448 14.76 -19.31 -8.22
C VAL A 448 15.77 -18.17 -8.22
N ASP A 449 15.29 -16.95 -8.22
CA ASP A 449 16.15 -15.78 -8.26
C ASP A 449 16.79 -15.51 -6.89
N PRO A 450 18.12 -15.58 -6.76
CA PRO A 450 18.80 -15.21 -5.52
C PRO A 450 18.98 -13.69 -5.37
N ALA A 451 18.80 -12.92 -6.45
CA ALA A 451 18.97 -11.45 -6.42
C ALA A 451 17.71 -10.76 -5.85
N PRO A 452 17.89 -9.63 -5.16
CA PRO A 452 16.75 -8.87 -4.66
C PRO A 452 15.96 -8.26 -5.81
N VAL A 453 14.63 -8.23 -5.65
CA VAL A 453 13.66 -7.62 -6.57
C VAL A 453 12.68 -6.75 -5.81
N SER A 454 12.05 -5.80 -6.50
CA SER A 454 11.07 -4.87 -5.92
C SER A 454 9.85 -4.71 -6.82
N ASN A 455 8.77 -4.13 -6.29
CA ASN A 455 7.55 -3.86 -7.05
C ASN A 455 7.79 -2.89 -8.23
N ALA A 456 8.76 -1.97 -8.15
CA ALA A 456 9.15 -1.13 -9.27
C ALA A 456 9.80 -1.93 -10.43
N ASP A 457 10.47 -3.04 -10.12
CA ASP A 457 11.10 -3.90 -11.13
C ASP A 457 10.06 -4.65 -11.96
N VAL A 458 8.86 -4.92 -11.40
CA VAL A 458 7.72 -5.48 -12.13
C VAL A 458 7.41 -4.60 -13.34
N GLY A 459 7.24 -3.30 -13.11
CA GLY A 459 6.96 -2.33 -14.17
C GLY A 459 8.02 -2.31 -15.25
N GLN A 460 9.30 -2.26 -14.88
CA GLN A 460 10.40 -2.24 -15.84
C GLN A 460 10.50 -3.56 -16.63
N THR A 461 10.29 -4.70 -15.98
CA THR A 461 10.35 -6.02 -16.60
C THR A 461 9.21 -6.22 -17.59
N LEU A 462 7.99 -5.87 -17.21
CA LEU A 462 6.84 -5.93 -18.12
C LEU A 462 6.97 -4.94 -19.28
N GLY A 463 7.47 -3.73 -19.02
CA GLY A 463 7.76 -2.76 -20.07
C GLY A 463 8.73 -3.29 -21.13
N GLU A 464 9.80 -3.98 -20.70
CA GLU A 464 10.78 -4.62 -21.61
C GLU A 464 10.14 -5.75 -22.43
N ILE A 465 9.40 -6.67 -21.78
CA ILE A 465 8.73 -7.79 -22.44
C ILE A 465 7.72 -7.30 -23.48
N LEU A 466 6.93 -6.29 -23.14
CA LEU A 466 5.93 -5.70 -24.02
C LEU A 466 6.54 -4.77 -25.07
N GLY A 467 7.85 -4.50 -25.00
CA GLY A 467 8.56 -3.59 -25.88
C GLY A 467 8.06 -2.15 -25.78
N LEU A 468 7.63 -1.71 -24.60
CA LEU A 468 7.17 -0.36 -24.34
C LEU A 468 8.38 0.57 -24.14
N ARG A 469 8.36 1.69 -24.85
CA ARG A 469 9.41 2.73 -24.71
C ARG A 469 8.86 3.91 -23.91
N ILE A 470 8.84 3.76 -22.59
CA ILE A 470 8.38 4.82 -21.70
C ILE A 470 9.59 5.67 -21.31
N LYS A 471 9.51 6.98 -21.55
CA LYS A 471 10.55 7.92 -21.13
C LYS A 471 10.27 8.34 -19.69
N PRO A 472 11.16 8.01 -18.74
CA PRO A 472 10.99 8.42 -17.35
C PRO A 472 11.12 9.94 -17.20
N ARG A 473 10.28 10.53 -16.33
CA ARG A 473 10.40 11.94 -15.90
C ARG A 473 11.24 12.03 -14.62
N GLY A 474 11.09 11.06 -13.70
CA GLY A 474 11.89 10.92 -12.50
C GLY A 474 13.15 10.07 -12.71
N ARG A 475 13.88 9.81 -11.63
CA ARG A 475 15.15 9.06 -11.64
C ARG A 475 15.16 7.83 -10.74
N LEU A 476 14.12 7.66 -9.94
CA LEU A 476 13.98 6.53 -9.02
C LEU A 476 13.32 5.36 -9.74
N VAL A 477 14.03 4.75 -10.67
CA VAL A 477 13.53 3.71 -11.58
C VAL A 477 13.94 2.33 -11.07
N GLY A 478 13.03 1.35 -11.18
CA GLY A 478 13.34 -0.06 -10.99
C GLY A 478 14.25 -0.59 -12.09
N ARG A 479 14.58 -1.87 -12.04
CA ARG A 479 15.36 -2.55 -13.08
C ARG A 479 14.57 -3.64 -13.79
N VAL A 480 15.01 -4.04 -14.96
CA VAL A 480 14.53 -5.25 -15.61
C VAL A 480 15.16 -6.48 -14.93
N ILE A 481 14.36 -7.48 -14.56
CA ILE A 481 14.78 -8.74 -13.93
C ILE A 481 15.30 -9.68 -15.03
N ARG A 482 16.42 -9.31 -15.68
CA ARG A 482 16.98 -10.05 -16.82
C ARG A 482 17.45 -11.45 -16.46
N GLU A 483 17.86 -11.67 -15.23
CA GLU A 483 18.31 -12.98 -14.71
C GLU A 483 17.21 -14.03 -14.71
N ALA A 484 15.93 -13.63 -14.63
CA ALA A 484 14.79 -14.51 -14.75
C ALA A 484 14.41 -14.82 -16.22
N MET A 485 15.00 -14.09 -17.19
CA MET A 485 14.69 -14.25 -18.61
C MET A 485 15.68 -15.21 -19.30
N PRO A 486 15.34 -15.85 -20.43
CA PRO A 486 16.23 -16.71 -21.19
C PRO A 486 17.55 -16.01 -21.54
N GLY A 487 18.67 -16.65 -21.27
CA GLY A 487 20.01 -16.09 -21.51
C GLY A 487 20.51 -15.09 -20.45
N GLY A 488 19.66 -14.66 -19.52
CA GLY A 488 20.06 -13.75 -18.45
C GLY A 488 20.96 -14.42 -17.39
N THR A 489 21.80 -13.63 -16.75
CA THR A 489 22.76 -14.08 -15.71
C THR A 489 22.46 -13.38 -14.39
N THR A 490 22.61 -14.09 -13.29
CA THR A 490 22.41 -13.54 -11.94
C THR A 490 23.40 -12.39 -11.68
N PRO A 491 22.90 -11.20 -11.34
CA PRO A 491 23.75 -10.06 -11.06
C PRO A 491 24.41 -10.18 -9.68
N ARG A 492 25.50 -9.44 -9.47
CA ARG A 492 26.12 -9.33 -8.14
C ARG A 492 25.38 -8.29 -7.30
N PHE A 493 25.12 -8.62 -6.05
CA PHE A 493 24.53 -7.71 -5.07
C PHE A 493 25.24 -7.85 -3.71
N ALA A 494 25.02 -6.90 -2.82
CA ALA A 494 25.63 -6.92 -1.49
C ALA A 494 24.68 -6.32 -0.44
N ALA A 495 24.63 -6.93 0.73
CA ALA A 495 23.93 -6.38 1.89
C ALA A 495 24.66 -5.14 2.44
N ARG A 496 23.91 -4.18 2.92
CA ARG A 496 24.39 -2.92 3.50
C ARG A 496 23.51 -2.52 4.68
N THR A 497 24.09 -1.74 5.58
CA THR A 497 23.39 -1.13 6.71
C THR A 497 23.74 0.34 6.80
N LEU A 498 22.72 1.19 6.89
CA LEU A 498 22.86 2.60 7.20
C LEU A 498 22.32 2.85 8.61
N VAL A 499 23.03 3.64 9.41
CA VAL A 499 22.68 3.95 10.80
C VAL A 499 22.73 5.45 10.99
N SER A 500 21.73 6.03 11.61
CA SER A 500 21.72 7.44 12.00
C SER A 500 22.65 7.72 13.19
N GLU A 501 22.97 8.99 13.43
CA GLU A 501 23.44 9.42 14.74
C GLU A 501 22.37 9.06 15.80
N PRO A 502 22.75 8.66 17.01
CA PRO A 502 21.79 8.36 18.06
C PRO A 502 21.05 9.63 18.53
N GLY A 503 19.74 9.50 18.77
CA GLY A 503 18.94 10.53 19.42
C GLY A 503 19.29 10.73 20.90
N HIS A 504 18.59 11.65 21.55
CA HIS A 504 18.86 12.02 22.95
C HIS A 504 18.67 10.85 23.95
N ASN A 505 17.89 9.83 23.58
CA ASN A 505 17.66 8.61 24.38
C ASN A 505 18.51 7.41 23.88
N GLY A 506 19.48 7.64 22.99
CA GLY A 506 20.36 6.62 22.43
C GLY A 506 19.77 5.80 21.29
N LEU A 507 18.50 6.01 20.90
CA LEU A 507 17.90 5.33 19.77
C LEU A 507 18.46 5.86 18.45
N ALA A 508 18.77 4.95 17.53
CA ALA A 508 19.23 5.27 16.18
C ALA A 508 18.37 4.52 15.14
N THR A 509 17.90 5.23 14.14
CA THR A 509 17.22 4.60 12.99
C THR A 509 18.24 3.86 12.15
N ILE A 510 17.99 2.57 11.92
CA ILE A 510 18.81 1.66 11.13
C ILE A 510 18.04 1.28 9.87
N LEU A 511 18.71 1.21 8.73
CA LEU A 511 18.16 0.71 7.47
C LEU A 511 19.03 -0.43 6.98
N ASN A 512 18.46 -1.64 6.90
CA ASN A 512 19.06 -2.76 6.21
C ASN A 512 18.55 -2.81 4.77
N TYR A 513 19.45 -2.94 3.82
CA TYR A 513 19.15 -3.00 2.40
C TYR A 513 20.19 -3.80 1.63
N GLN A 514 19.81 -4.26 0.46
CA GLN A 514 20.72 -4.84 -0.51
C GLN A 514 20.95 -3.83 -1.63
N ILE A 515 22.14 -3.78 -2.19
CA ILE A 515 22.50 -2.93 -3.32
C ILE A 515 22.88 -3.78 -4.52
N LEU A 516 22.27 -3.49 -5.66
CA LEU A 516 22.54 -4.08 -6.96
C LEU A 516 22.75 -2.95 -7.96
N GLY A 517 24.00 -2.75 -8.41
CA GLY A 517 24.34 -1.53 -9.14
C GLY A 517 24.04 -0.30 -8.29
N ASP A 518 23.20 0.60 -8.80
CA ASP A 518 22.76 1.80 -8.10
C ASP A 518 21.40 1.63 -7.41
N THR A 519 20.74 0.49 -7.57
CA THR A 519 19.39 0.24 -7.02
C THR A 519 19.47 -0.32 -5.61
N LYS A 520 18.68 0.24 -4.70
CA LYS A 520 18.54 -0.21 -3.30
C LYS A 520 17.26 -1.03 -3.14
N TYR A 521 17.41 -2.17 -2.48
CA TYR A 521 16.32 -3.08 -2.11
C TYR A 521 16.24 -3.13 -0.59
N PHE A 522 15.12 -2.69 -0.04
CA PHE A 522 14.98 -2.49 1.41
C PHE A 522 14.54 -3.80 2.10
N ASP A 523 15.28 -4.22 3.12
CA ASP A 523 14.93 -5.40 3.91
C ASP A 523 14.09 -5.03 5.13
N ALA A 524 14.63 -4.22 6.03
CA ALA A 524 13.94 -3.71 7.21
C ALA A 524 14.53 -2.37 7.64
N ALA A 525 13.72 -1.53 8.31
CA ALA A 525 14.21 -0.27 8.84
C ALA A 525 13.51 0.12 10.14
N GLY A 526 14.30 0.61 11.11
CA GLY A 526 13.78 1.09 12.37
C GLY A 526 14.79 1.04 13.51
N PHE A 527 14.32 0.99 14.75
CA PHE A 527 15.18 0.91 15.95
C PHE A 527 15.49 -0.56 16.29
N SER A 528 16.71 -0.79 16.78
CA SER A 528 17.11 -2.09 17.31
C SER A 528 16.16 -2.55 18.41
N GLY A 529 15.75 -3.83 18.37
CA GLY A 529 14.82 -4.42 19.33
C GLY A 529 13.35 -3.99 19.20
N ARG A 530 13.03 -3.07 18.25
CA ARG A 530 11.66 -2.61 17.99
C ARG A 530 11.18 -2.90 16.56
N THR A 531 12.03 -3.50 15.72
CA THR A 531 11.69 -3.78 14.32
C THR A 531 12.00 -5.24 13.99
N LEU A 532 10.99 -5.96 13.55
CA LEU A 532 11.09 -7.38 13.18
C LEU A 532 12.03 -7.54 11.96
N GLY A 533 12.98 -8.47 12.07
CA GLY A 533 13.93 -8.79 11.02
C GLY A 533 15.04 -7.76 10.79
N LEU A 534 15.13 -6.73 11.63
CA LEU A 534 16.22 -5.77 11.60
C LEU A 534 17.49 -6.40 12.18
N THR A 535 18.58 -6.36 11.41
CA THR A 535 19.91 -6.77 11.87
C THR A 535 20.74 -5.56 12.26
N THR A 536 21.35 -5.63 13.43
CA THR A 536 22.25 -4.58 13.92
C THR A 536 23.70 -4.89 13.56
N PRO A 537 24.53 -3.91 13.19
CA PRO A 537 25.95 -4.13 13.00
C PRO A 537 26.60 -4.67 14.30
N PRO A 538 27.52 -5.64 14.19
CA PRO A 538 28.26 -6.10 15.37
C PRO A 538 29.05 -4.94 15.99
N GLY A 539 28.85 -4.68 17.29
CA GLY A 539 29.70 -3.76 18.06
C GLY A 539 29.17 -2.32 18.26
N ARG A 540 27.85 -2.10 18.17
CA ARG A 540 27.22 -0.83 18.65
C ARG A 540 26.13 -1.07 19.67
#